data_ea00c7014336313856bca7f66466e70a
#
_entry.id   ea00c7014336313856bca7f66466e70a
#
_cell.length_a   1.000
_cell.length_b   1.000
_cell.length_c   1.000
_cell.angle_alpha   90.00
_cell.angle_beta   90.00
_cell.angle_gamma   90.00
#
_symmetry.space_group_name_H-M   'P 1'
#
loop_
_entity.id
_entity.type
_entity.pdbx_description
1 polymer ?
#
loop_
_entity_poly.entity_id
_entity_poly.type
_entity_poly.pdbx_seq_one_letter_code
_entity_poly.pdbx_strand_id
1 'polypeptide(L)'
;MPDPGTTAVVIVLPDAAPLLDAAWRIDPALVRHGVPAHVSLLYPFVPESVLTVQDETNVRSLAASFPAADLLLEHVVTEPGFVAVSVPELQPIVDAFHGQWSGLRPYGGRFGARPAAHVTVAMGADDPAAAAHVRAAVGHLLPLRTRAAAVQLVVLAEDGWRPRFTAPLGGPDGA
;
A
#
# COMPACT_ATOMS: atom_id res chain seq x y z
N MET A 1 -0.99 5.95 16.60
CA MET A 1 -1.77 6.03 15.33
C MET A 1 -1.33 7.29 14.59
N PRO A 2 -1.31 7.32 13.26
CA PRO A 2 -1.07 8.56 12.54
C PRO A 2 -2.23 9.53 12.80
N ASP A 3 -1.94 10.83 12.77
CA ASP A 3 -2.92 11.88 13.05
C ASP A 3 -3.91 12.04 11.87
N PRO A 4 -5.16 12.45 12.14
CA PRO A 4 -6.09 12.86 11.09
C PRO A 4 -5.46 13.90 10.16
N GLY A 5 -5.73 13.82 8.85
CA GLY A 5 -5.09 14.65 7.84
C GLY A 5 -3.73 14.11 7.35
N THR A 6 -3.23 12.99 7.91
CA THR A 6 -2.12 12.26 7.30
C THR A 6 -2.55 11.75 5.93
N THR A 7 -1.72 11.93 4.91
CA THR A 7 -2.00 11.44 3.56
C THR A 7 -1.08 10.29 3.17
N ALA A 8 -1.53 9.52 2.19
CA ALA A 8 -0.73 8.50 1.53
C ALA A 8 -1.02 8.44 0.04
N VAL A 9 -0.04 8.00 -0.73
CA VAL A 9 -0.22 7.64 -2.14
C VAL A 9 -0.13 6.13 -2.23
N VAL A 10 -1.19 5.50 -2.73
CA VAL A 10 -1.34 4.03 -2.71
C VAL A 10 -1.88 3.49 -4.03
N ILE A 11 -1.63 2.22 -4.30
CA ILE A 11 -2.35 1.43 -5.31
C ILE A 11 -3.22 0.44 -4.55
N VAL A 12 -4.54 0.60 -4.64
CA VAL A 12 -5.50 -0.34 -4.04
C VAL A 12 -5.62 -1.57 -4.92
N LEU A 13 -5.62 -2.75 -4.28
CA LEU A 13 -5.73 -4.05 -4.92
C LEU A 13 -6.97 -4.77 -4.36
N PRO A 14 -8.17 -4.53 -4.92
CA PRO A 14 -9.42 -5.03 -4.34
C PRO A 14 -9.47 -6.56 -4.24
N ASP A 15 -8.93 -7.27 -5.24
CA ASP A 15 -8.91 -8.73 -5.24
C ASP A 15 -8.02 -9.33 -4.15
N ALA A 16 -7.13 -8.52 -3.54
CA ALA A 16 -6.29 -8.93 -2.42
C ALA A 16 -6.98 -8.79 -1.04
N ALA A 17 -8.24 -8.33 -0.99
CA ALA A 17 -9.00 -8.23 0.25
C ALA A 17 -9.06 -9.56 1.05
N PRO A 18 -9.20 -10.75 0.43
CA PRO A 18 -9.18 -12.02 1.16
C PRO A 18 -7.93 -12.26 2.01
N LEU A 19 -6.79 -11.64 1.67
CA LEU A 19 -5.56 -11.73 2.47
C LEU A 19 -5.71 -11.02 3.81
N LEU A 20 -6.35 -9.84 3.82
CA LEU A 20 -6.66 -9.10 5.05
C LEU A 20 -7.71 -9.83 5.89
N ASP A 21 -8.74 -10.38 5.24
CA ASP A 21 -9.78 -11.17 5.90
C ASP A 21 -9.21 -12.40 6.61
N ALA A 22 -8.22 -13.06 6.01
CA ALA A 22 -7.56 -14.21 6.62
C ALA A 22 -6.80 -13.82 7.90
N ALA A 23 -6.07 -12.69 7.87
CA ALA A 23 -5.38 -12.15 9.05
C ALA A 23 -6.37 -11.68 10.12
N TRP A 24 -7.44 -10.99 9.72
CA TRP A 24 -8.51 -10.52 10.62
C TRP A 24 -9.17 -11.66 11.41
N ARG A 25 -9.40 -12.82 10.78
CA ARG A 25 -9.97 -14.00 11.46
C ARG A 25 -9.05 -14.58 12.52
N ILE A 26 -7.75 -14.36 12.42
CA ILE A 26 -6.77 -14.81 13.41
C ILE A 26 -6.72 -13.83 14.57
N ASP A 27 -6.50 -12.55 14.27
CA ASP A 27 -6.53 -11.49 15.26
C ASP A 27 -6.92 -10.15 14.58
N PRO A 28 -8.11 -9.62 14.87
CA PRO A 28 -8.56 -8.34 14.35
C PRO A 28 -7.62 -7.17 14.67
N ALA A 29 -6.87 -7.23 15.78
CA ALA A 29 -5.95 -6.17 16.17
C ALA A 29 -4.75 -6.01 15.23
N LEU A 30 -4.43 -7.03 14.44
CA LEU A 30 -3.33 -7.03 13.47
C LEU A 30 -3.68 -6.34 12.16
N VAL A 31 -4.98 -6.09 11.87
CA VAL A 31 -5.45 -5.53 10.62
C VAL A 31 -6.07 -4.16 10.86
N ARG A 32 -5.65 -3.16 10.11
CA ARG A 32 -6.23 -1.81 10.23
C ARG A 32 -7.64 -1.78 9.67
N HIS A 33 -8.60 -1.46 10.52
CA HIS A 33 -9.98 -1.26 10.12
C HIS A 33 -10.10 -0.10 9.11
N GLY A 34 -10.94 -0.27 8.08
CA GLY A 34 -11.21 0.77 7.08
C GLY A 34 -10.09 1.04 6.09
N VAL A 35 -9.04 0.20 6.09
CA VAL A 35 -7.92 0.30 5.14
C VAL A 35 -7.97 -0.89 4.18
N PRO A 36 -8.20 -0.67 2.87
CA PRO A 36 -8.23 -1.75 1.89
C PRO A 36 -6.84 -2.34 1.67
N ALA A 37 -6.78 -3.54 1.07
CA ALA A 37 -5.52 -4.11 0.59
C ALA A 37 -4.89 -3.17 -0.45
N HIS A 38 -3.63 -2.78 -0.23
CA HIS A 38 -2.93 -1.81 -1.07
C HIS A 38 -1.42 -1.97 -1.02
N VAL A 39 -0.75 -1.42 -2.03
CA VAL A 39 0.69 -1.14 -2.02
C VAL A 39 0.88 0.35 -1.76
N SER A 40 1.65 0.70 -0.74
CA SER A 40 2.01 2.10 -0.46
C SER A 40 3.14 2.55 -1.40
N LEU A 41 2.90 3.64 -2.13
CA LEU A 41 3.93 4.32 -2.92
C LEU A 41 4.65 5.36 -2.07
N LEU A 42 3.90 6.14 -1.28
CA LEU A 42 4.44 7.11 -0.31
C LEU A 42 3.57 7.12 0.94
N TYR A 43 4.18 6.85 2.11
CA TYR A 43 3.51 6.95 3.40
C TYR A 43 4.52 7.30 4.53
N PRO A 44 4.27 8.34 5.36
CA PRO A 44 3.31 9.40 5.08
C PRO A 44 3.72 10.21 3.85
N PHE A 45 2.74 10.80 3.19
CA PHE A 45 2.95 11.77 2.12
C PHE A 45 2.88 13.21 2.69
N VAL A 46 2.64 14.21 1.86
CA VAL A 46 2.50 15.61 2.27
C VAL A 46 1.20 15.78 3.08
N PRO A 47 1.24 16.32 4.31
CA PRO A 47 0.02 16.50 5.11
C PRO A 47 -1.08 17.27 4.36
N GLU A 48 -2.34 16.89 4.57
CA GLU A 48 -3.49 17.49 3.85
C GLU A 48 -3.52 19.01 3.94
N SER A 49 -3.14 19.57 5.11
CA SER A 49 -3.17 21.02 5.39
C SER A 49 -2.16 21.83 4.54
N VAL A 50 -1.14 21.20 3.99
CA VAL A 50 -0.09 21.84 3.16
C VAL A 50 0.03 21.22 1.77
N LEU A 51 -0.86 20.28 1.46
CA LEU A 51 -0.91 19.64 0.14
C LEU A 51 -1.29 20.66 -0.93
N THR A 52 -0.49 20.74 -2.00
CA THR A 52 -0.69 21.70 -3.08
C THR A 52 -1.32 21.06 -4.32
N VAL A 53 -1.91 21.90 -5.18
CA VAL A 53 -2.40 21.47 -6.50
C VAL A 53 -1.25 20.89 -7.34
N GLN A 54 -0.03 21.42 -7.16
CA GLN A 54 1.14 20.90 -7.87
C GLN A 54 1.49 19.47 -7.43
N ASP A 55 1.38 19.16 -6.13
CA ASP A 55 1.59 17.79 -5.63
C ASP A 55 0.57 16.82 -6.26
N GLU A 56 -0.71 17.22 -6.29
CA GLU A 56 -1.76 16.41 -6.94
C GLU A 56 -1.49 16.21 -8.44
N THR A 57 -1.05 17.28 -9.15
CA THR A 57 -0.71 17.20 -10.56
C THR A 57 0.47 16.27 -10.79
N ASN A 58 1.51 16.35 -9.97
CA ASN A 58 2.68 15.48 -10.06
C ASN A 58 2.33 14.01 -9.81
N VAL A 59 1.45 13.72 -8.82
CA VAL A 59 0.95 12.36 -8.57
C VAL A 59 0.22 11.82 -9.81
N ARG A 60 -0.68 12.62 -10.41
CA ARG A 60 -1.44 12.21 -11.61
C ARG A 60 -0.52 11.96 -12.81
N SER A 61 0.41 12.87 -13.05
CA SER A 61 1.35 12.78 -14.18
C SER A 61 2.25 11.55 -14.04
N LEU A 62 2.74 11.30 -12.82
CA LEU A 62 3.59 10.13 -12.58
C LEU A 62 2.80 8.81 -12.69
N ALA A 63 1.55 8.77 -12.19
CA ALA A 63 0.67 7.61 -12.36
C ALA A 63 0.42 7.31 -13.85
N ALA A 64 0.15 8.34 -14.66
CA ALA A 64 -0.10 8.22 -16.09
C ALA A 64 1.11 7.68 -16.89
N SER A 65 2.33 7.81 -16.36
CA SER A 65 3.55 7.30 -17.01
C SER A 65 3.80 5.81 -16.82
N PHE A 66 3.02 5.12 -15.98
CA PHE A 66 3.12 3.68 -15.75
C PHE A 66 1.89 2.97 -16.29
N PRO A 67 2.03 1.84 -17.00
CA PRO A 67 0.87 1.07 -17.48
C PRO A 67 0.13 0.41 -16.31
N ALA A 68 -1.16 0.19 -16.48
CA ALA A 68 -1.89 -0.74 -15.62
C ALA A 68 -1.30 -2.16 -15.77
N ALA A 69 -1.24 -2.91 -14.67
CA ALA A 69 -0.56 -4.20 -14.63
C ALA A 69 -1.43 -5.28 -13.98
N ASP A 70 -1.48 -6.46 -14.61
CA ASP A 70 -1.95 -7.67 -13.96
C ASP A 70 -0.83 -8.25 -13.10
N LEU A 71 -1.16 -8.58 -11.85
CA LEU A 71 -0.20 -8.99 -10.83
C LEU A 71 -0.49 -10.42 -10.39
N LEU A 72 0.58 -11.15 -10.04
CA LEU A 72 0.49 -12.45 -9.40
C LEU A 72 1.18 -12.39 -8.03
N LEU A 73 0.39 -12.37 -6.98
CA LEU A 73 0.89 -12.39 -5.61
C LEU A 73 1.26 -13.82 -5.22
N GLU A 74 2.52 -14.07 -4.86
CA GLU A 74 3.02 -15.44 -4.65
C GLU A 74 3.74 -15.64 -3.31
N HIS A 75 4.38 -14.59 -2.76
CA HIS A 75 5.34 -14.76 -1.67
C HIS A 75 4.98 -13.97 -0.44
N VAL A 76 4.76 -14.69 0.68
CA VAL A 76 4.60 -14.07 2.00
C VAL A 76 5.98 -13.70 2.54
N VAL A 77 6.11 -12.47 3.01
CA VAL A 77 7.27 -11.92 3.70
C VAL A 77 6.90 -11.69 5.17
N THR A 78 7.79 -12.09 6.08
CA THR A 78 7.60 -11.88 7.52
C THR A 78 8.82 -11.17 8.08
N GLU A 79 8.58 -10.05 8.71
CA GLU A 79 9.55 -9.24 9.45
C GLU A 79 9.05 -9.08 10.89
N PRO A 80 9.89 -8.73 11.87
CA PRO A 80 9.42 -8.47 13.24
C PRO A 80 8.26 -7.46 13.29
N GLY A 81 7.10 -7.90 13.82
CA GLY A 81 5.88 -7.10 13.91
C GLY A 81 5.12 -6.88 12.60
N PHE A 82 5.43 -7.65 11.53
CA PHE A 82 4.90 -7.36 10.21
C PHE A 82 4.79 -8.62 9.34
N VAL A 83 3.64 -8.82 8.71
CA VAL A 83 3.43 -9.85 7.68
C VAL A 83 2.89 -9.18 6.42
N ALA A 84 3.49 -9.47 5.28
CA ALA A 84 3.13 -8.90 4.00
C ALA A 84 3.20 -9.92 2.86
N VAL A 85 2.67 -9.54 1.70
CA VAL A 85 2.89 -10.23 0.43
C VAL A 85 3.69 -9.32 -0.49
N SER A 86 4.80 -9.82 -1.05
CA SER A 86 5.65 -9.05 -1.96
C SER A 86 4.96 -8.81 -3.30
N VAL A 87 5.23 -7.63 -3.90
CA VAL A 87 4.70 -7.23 -5.21
C VAL A 87 5.83 -6.59 -6.03
N PRO A 88 6.85 -7.38 -6.42
CA PRO A 88 8.05 -6.84 -7.09
C PRO A 88 7.74 -6.14 -8.41
N GLU A 89 6.66 -6.48 -9.09
CA GLU A 89 6.23 -5.85 -10.35
C GLU A 89 5.91 -4.36 -10.17
N LEU A 90 5.51 -3.94 -8.97
CA LEU A 90 5.23 -2.54 -8.65
C LEU A 90 6.47 -1.79 -8.10
N GLN A 91 7.64 -2.44 -7.99
CA GLN A 91 8.84 -1.77 -7.51
C GLN A 91 9.26 -0.56 -8.36
N PRO A 92 9.18 -0.60 -9.72
CA PRO A 92 9.54 0.57 -10.53
C PRO A 92 8.70 1.81 -10.24
N ILE A 93 7.38 1.66 -10.02
CA ILE A 93 6.52 2.79 -9.68
C ILE A 93 6.80 3.28 -8.24
N VAL A 94 7.03 2.38 -7.28
CA VAL A 94 7.45 2.76 -5.91
C VAL A 94 8.73 3.61 -5.97
N ASP A 95 9.75 3.15 -6.68
CA ASP A 95 11.03 3.86 -6.81
C ASP A 95 10.87 5.23 -7.47
N ALA A 96 10.02 5.34 -8.49
CA ALA A 96 9.76 6.62 -9.19
C ALA A 96 9.08 7.63 -8.26
N PHE A 97 8.09 7.20 -7.46
CA PHE A 97 7.43 8.06 -6.47
C PHE A 97 8.43 8.52 -5.38
N HIS A 98 9.27 7.63 -4.88
CA HIS A 98 10.32 7.99 -3.92
C HIS A 98 11.36 8.95 -4.52
N GLY A 99 11.70 8.76 -5.79
CA GLY A 99 12.62 9.67 -6.52
C GLY A 99 12.05 11.07 -6.67
N GLN A 100 10.76 11.19 -7.01
CA GLN A 100 10.07 12.47 -7.19
C GLN A 100 9.97 13.26 -5.87
N TRP A 101 9.74 12.59 -4.75
CA TRP A 101 9.66 13.21 -3.42
C TRP A 101 10.81 12.74 -2.51
N SER A 102 12.04 12.87 -2.99
CA SER A 102 13.25 12.39 -2.31
C SER A 102 13.52 13.02 -0.93
N GLY A 103 12.88 14.15 -0.63
CA GLY A 103 12.92 14.78 0.70
C GLY A 103 12.03 14.12 1.75
N LEU A 104 11.08 13.29 1.33
CA LEU A 104 10.24 12.53 2.26
C LEU A 104 10.99 11.30 2.79
N ARG A 105 10.69 10.95 4.03
CA ARG A 105 11.21 9.72 4.67
C ARG A 105 10.06 8.74 4.89
N PRO A 106 9.78 7.85 3.93
CA PRO A 106 8.71 6.87 4.08
C PRO A 106 8.90 6.05 5.35
N TYR A 107 7.80 5.85 6.08
CA TYR A 107 7.79 5.11 7.36
C TYR A 107 8.82 5.61 8.39
N GLY A 108 9.19 6.90 8.35
CA GLY A 108 10.24 7.45 9.20
C GLY A 108 11.64 6.89 8.91
N GLY A 109 11.84 6.24 7.77
CA GLY A 109 13.09 5.57 7.38
C GLY A 109 13.23 4.13 7.88
N ARG A 110 12.19 3.55 8.51
CA ARG A 110 12.23 2.19 9.08
C ARG A 110 12.63 1.11 8.07
N PHE A 111 12.22 1.25 6.82
CA PHE A 111 12.49 0.27 5.74
C PHE A 111 13.58 0.73 4.76
N GLY A 112 14.45 1.64 5.21
CA GLY A 112 15.52 2.20 4.38
C GLY A 112 15.02 3.20 3.34
N ALA A 113 15.92 3.57 2.42
CA ALA A 113 15.63 4.57 1.39
C ALA A 113 14.78 4.02 0.23
N ARG A 114 14.69 2.71 0.07
CA ARG A 114 13.96 2.03 -1.00
C ARG A 114 13.19 0.85 -0.41
N PRO A 115 12.03 1.09 0.22
CA PRO A 115 11.19 0.01 0.74
C PRO A 115 10.72 -0.89 -0.41
N ALA A 116 10.73 -2.20 -0.20
CA ALA A 116 10.22 -3.15 -1.18
C ALA A 116 8.70 -2.99 -1.34
N ALA A 117 8.22 -3.08 -2.59
CA ALA A 117 6.79 -3.05 -2.87
C ALA A 117 6.09 -4.28 -2.26
N HIS A 118 5.05 -4.04 -1.45
CA HIS A 118 4.33 -5.11 -0.75
C HIS A 118 2.89 -4.71 -0.39
N VAL A 119 2.04 -5.70 -0.20
CA VAL A 119 0.75 -5.56 0.48
C VAL A 119 0.94 -5.92 1.94
N THR A 120 0.75 -4.98 2.86
CA THR A 120 0.73 -5.28 4.30
C THR A 120 -0.53 -6.06 4.65
N VAL A 121 -0.36 -7.22 5.27
CA VAL A 121 -1.46 -8.09 5.69
C VAL A 121 -1.70 -7.99 7.19
N ALA A 122 -0.63 -7.93 7.98
CA ALA A 122 -0.71 -7.76 9.42
C ALA A 122 0.38 -6.82 9.93
N MET A 123 0.04 -6.00 10.93
CA MET A 123 0.95 -5.10 11.63
C MET A 123 0.83 -5.31 13.15
N GLY A 124 1.94 -5.14 13.89
CA GLY A 124 1.95 -5.39 15.34
C GLY A 124 1.94 -6.88 15.68
N ALA A 125 2.26 -7.76 14.72
CA ALA A 125 2.41 -9.19 14.95
C ALA A 125 3.75 -9.48 15.67
N ASP A 126 3.90 -8.92 16.88
CA ASP A 126 5.14 -9.08 17.67
C ASP A 126 5.24 -10.48 18.29
N ASP A 127 4.11 -11.18 18.45
CA ASP A 127 4.08 -12.60 18.80
C ASP A 127 4.44 -13.46 17.59
N PRO A 128 5.56 -14.20 17.61
CA PRO A 128 5.97 -15.08 16.51
C PRO A 128 4.92 -16.15 16.15
N ALA A 129 4.14 -16.63 17.14
CA ALA A 129 3.08 -17.61 16.88
C ALA A 129 1.91 -17.01 16.10
N ALA A 130 1.48 -15.80 16.44
CA ALA A 130 0.46 -15.06 15.70
C ALA A 130 0.93 -14.78 14.27
N ALA A 131 2.17 -14.29 14.11
CA ALA A 131 2.76 -14.05 12.78
C ALA A 131 2.83 -15.34 11.93
N ALA A 132 3.18 -16.49 12.54
CA ALA A 132 3.23 -17.77 11.85
C ALA A 132 1.83 -18.24 11.41
N HIS A 133 0.80 -18.05 12.24
CA HIS A 133 -0.58 -18.37 11.89
C HIS A 133 -1.09 -17.50 10.72
N VAL A 134 -0.84 -16.17 10.77
CA VAL A 134 -1.19 -15.27 9.67
C VAL A 134 -0.48 -15.68 8.39
N ARG A 135 0.83 -15.93 8.46
CA ARG A 135 1.62 -16.38 7.31
C ARG A 135 1.06 -17.65 6.69
N ALA A 136 0.69 -18.65 7.50
CA ALA A 136 0.12 -19.91 7.01
C ALA A 136 -1.23 -19.68 6.34
N ALA A 137 -2.15 -18.93 6.98
CA ALA A 137 -3.47 -18.65 6.45
C ALA A 137 -3.41 -17.87 5.12
N VAL A 138 -2.53 -16.85 5.04
CA VAL A 138 -2.31 -16.07 3.82
C VAL A 138 -1.67 -16.93 2.73
N GLY A 139 -0.68 -17.77 3.09
CA GLY A 139 -0.01 -18.67 2.16
C GLY A 139 -0.96 -19.65 1.44
N HIS A 140 -2.04 -20.07 2.10
CA HIS A 140 -3.06 -20.93 1.49
C HIS A 140 -3.91 -20.23 0.42
N LEU A 141 -3.91 -18.89 0.37
CA LEU A 141 -4.64 -18.09 -0.62
C LEU A 141 -3.78 -17.75 -1.83
N LEU A 142 -2.49 -18.01 -1.77
CA LEU A 142 -1.55 -17.76 -2.87
C LEU A 142 -1.38 -19.00 -3.75
N PRO A 143 -1.09 -18.84 -5.07
CA PRO A 143 -0.97 -17.56 -5.76
C PRO A 143 -2.33 -16.89 -5.97
N LEU A 144 -2.37 -15.55 -5.87
CA LEU A 144 -3.57 -14.74 -6.05
C LEU A 144 -3.37 -13.72 -7.16
N ARG A 145 -4.31 -13.67 -8.11
CA ARG A 145 -4.29 -12.68 -9.19
C ARG A 145 -5.03 -11.42 -8.76
N THR A 146 -4.48 -10.28 -9.14
CA THR A 146 -5.09 -8.96 -8.94
C THR A 146 -4.61 -8.00 -10.01
N ARG A 147 -5.18 -6.79 -10.05
CA ARG A 147 -4.82 -5.77 -11.04
C ARG A 147 -4.50 -4.44 -10.36
N ALA A 148 -3.37 -3.86 -10.71
CA ALA A 148 -3.02 -2.48 -10.42
C ALA A 148 -3.57 -1.60 -11.56
N ALA A 149 -4.64 -0.85 -11.30
CA ALA A 149 -5.31 -0.05 -12.32
C ALA A 149 -5.17 1.46 -12.09
N ALA A 150 -4.97 1.89 -10.86
CA ALA A 150 -4.94 3.30 -10.51
C ALA A 150 -4.12 3.57 -9.24
N VAL A 151 -3.57 4.78 -9.18
CA VAL A 151 -3.01 5.37 -7.97
C VAL A 151 -4.08 6.19 -7.28
N GLN A 152 -4.14 6.10 -5.96
CA GLN A 152 -5.03 6.93 -5.13
C GLN A 152 -4.20 7.80 -4.18
N LEU A 153 -4.54 9.08 -4.11
CA LEU A 153 -4.18 9.92 -2.97
C LEU A 153 -5.29 9.79 -1.94
N VAL A 154 -4.93 9.31 -0.76
CA VAL A 154 -5.87 9.08 0.34
C VAL A 154 -5.53 9.95 1.54
N VAL A 155 -6.54 10.28 2.33
CA VAL A 155 -6.43 11.06 3.57
C VAL A 155 -6.95 10.21 4.70
N LEU A 156 -6.23 10.16 5.82
CA LEU A 156 -6.68 9.50 7.03
C LEU A 156 -7.76 10.33 7.71
N ALA A 157 -8.91 9.72 7.88
CA ALA A 157 -10.04 10.21 8.68
C ALA A 157 -10.23 9.34 9.93
N GLU A 158 -11.19 9.65 10.76
CA GLU A 158 -11.50 8.89 11.99
C GLU A 158 -11.93 7.45 11.69
N ASP A 159 -12.62 7.24 10.56
CA ASP A 159 -13.19 5.96 10.12
C ASP A 159 -12.29 5.17 9.13
N GLY A 160 -11.10 5.68 8.83
CA GLY A 160 -10.13 5.05 7.92
C GLY A 160 -9.64 5.96 6.81
N TRP A 161 -9.17 5.36 5.72
CA TRP A 161 -8.68 6.10 4.56
C TRP A 161 -9.83 6.53 3.64
N ARG A 162 -9.86 7.83 3.30
CA ARG A 162 -10.78 8.38 2.30
C ARG A 162 -10.01 8.79 1.04
N PRO A 163 -10.42 8.34 -0.16
CA PRO A 163 -9.83 8.83 -1.40
C PRO A 163 -10.07 10.34 -1.58
N ARG A 164 -9.01 11.10 -1.79
CA ARG A 164 -9.09 12.50 -2.24
C ARG A 164 -9.24 12.56 -3.74
N PHE A 165 -8.48 11.72 -4.45
CA PHE A 165 -8.67 11.46 -5.88
C PHE A 165 -8.10 10.10 -6.27
N THR A 166 -8.50 9.65 -7.47
CA THR A 166 -7.98 8.48 -8.15
C THR A 166 -7.40 8.89 -9.50
N ALA A 167 -6.20 8.43 -9.83
CA ALA A 167 -5.52 8.66 -11.10
C ALA A 167 -5.27 7.32 -11.79
N PRO A 168 -5.83 7.07 -12.98
CA PRO A 168 -5.60 5.82 -13.69
C PRO A 168 -4.12 5.67 -14.06
N LEU A 169 -3.61 4.44 -14.01
CA LEU A 169 -2.34 4.07 -14.62
C LEU A 169 -2.50 4.05 -16.13
N GLY A 170 -1.47 4.47 -16.89
CA GLY A 170 -1.52 4.58 -18.35
C GLY A 170 -2.22 5.82 -18.87
N GLY A 171 -2.69 6.71 -17.99
CA GLY A 171 -3.46 7.89 -18.38
C GLY A 171 -4.89 7.53 -18.84
N PRO A 172 -5.66 8.55 -19.33
CA PRO A 172 -7.06 8.34 -19.74
C PRO A 172 -7.24 7.44 -20.97
N ASP A 173 -6.18 7.23 -21.76
CA ASP A 173 -6.21 6.44 -23.01
C ASP A 173 -5.67 5.01 -22.82
N GLY A 174 -5.30 4.62 -21.59
CA GLY A 174 -4.65 3.34 -21.26
C GLY A 174 -5.59 2.25 -20.70
N ALA A 175 -6.88 2.38 -20.89
CA ALA A 175 -7.89 1.40 -20.47
C ALA A 175 -8.34 0.49 -21.62
#